data_3d080b92c8359b7bfb40b35dd800b1f3
#
_entry.id   3d080b92c8359b7bfb40b35dd800b1f3
#
_cell.length_a   1.000
_cell.length_b   1.000
_cell.length_c   1.000
_cell.angle_alpha   90.00
_cell.angle_beta   90.00
_cell.angle_gamma   90.00
#
_symmetry.space_group_name_H-M   'P 1'
#
loop_
_entity.id
_entity.type
_entity.pdbx_description
1 polymer ?
#
loop_
_entity_poly.entity_id
_entity_poly.type
_entity_poly.pdbx_seq_one_letter_code
_entity_poly.pdbx_strand_id
1 'polypeptide(L)'
;MIIHTLVYRFADSVGESQRREFFTDLEKIARGSGLVTHFGHGPHHQLPVDDHAAGTTANAVAQFACRDLDDLRAFSELPHVHEHIAGWRSRIAYEAAYANHDDLLHVIAPALTKESPMHHTEHTVTVDAPAAIVWDVLVDVEGYARIFPPTEDVKILEESPEHQIARLTVDVNGEVQSWISRRDIDAGRRVIAYRQLENAPMMGYMGGEWRALPIDEHTTQLVLTHDFKPREPEDGLVAGKFTYEQADEMIKAAVERNSVADLGAVKDEAEKLAGEGAAE
;
A
#
# COMPACT_ATOMS: atom_id res chain seq x y z
N MET A 1 -17.79 -3.11 -1.53
CA MET A 1 -18.08 -3.76 -0.24
C MET A 1 -19.04 -2.91 0.53
N ILE A 2 -20.00 -3.52 1.20
CA ILE A 2 -20.99 -2.83 2.03
C ILE A 2 -20.72 -3.15 3.49
N ILE A 3 -20.71 -2.11 4.31
CA ILE A 3 -20.57 -2.18 5.75
C ILE A 3 -21.94 -1.94 6.40
N HIS A 4 -22.37 -2.85 7.24
CA HIS A 4 -23.50 -2.68 8.11
C HIS A 4 -22.99 -2.33 9.51
N THR A 5 -23.07 -1.06 9.89
CA THR A 5 -22.64 -0.58 11.20
C THR A 5 -23.82 -0.50 12.15
N LEU A 6 -23.70 -1.12 13.33
CA LEU A 6 -24.66 -1.01 14.43
C LEU A 6 -23.99 -0.31 15.62
N VAL A 7 -24.74 0.57 16.24
CA VAL A 7 -24.36 1.28 17.45
C VAL A 7 -25.34 0.85 18.53
N TYR A 8 -24.83 0.26 19.61
CA TYR A 8 -25.66 -0.33 20.68
C TYR A 8 -25.63 0.53 21.93
N ARG A 9 -26.81 0.64 22.55
CA ARG A 9 -26.99 1.17 23.89
C ARG A 9 -27.60 0.09 24.75
N PHE A 10 -26.77 -0.63 25.48
CA PHE A 10 -27.23 -1.58 26.50
C PHE A 10 -27.67 -0.82 27.77
N ALA A 11 -28.72 -1.28 28.40
CA ALA A 11 -29.12 -0.74 29.71
C ALA A 11 -28.05 -1.01 30.79
N ASP A 12 -27.99 -0.18 31.82
CA ASP A 12 -27.00 -0.30 32.89
C ASP A 12 -27.05 -1.64 33.65
N SER A 13 -28.22 -2.28 33.63
CA SER A 13 -28.43 -3.61 34.21
C SER A 13 -27.76 -4.74 33.40
N VAL A 14 -27.30 -4.49 32.16
CA VAL A 14 -26.66 -5.49 31.33
C VAL A 14 -25.16 -5.52 31.61
N GLY A 15 -24.72 -6.56 32.31
CA GLY A 15 -23.34 -6.73 32.72
C GLY A 15 -22.41 -7.06 31.54
N GLU A 16 -21.10 -6.88 31.74
CA GLU A 16 -20.06 -7.13 30.74
C GLU A 16 -20.09 -8.56 30.20
N SER A 17 -20.33 -9.55 31.06
CA SER A 17 -20.42 -10.96 30.63
C SER A 17 -21.56 -11.20 29.64
N GLN A 18 -22.72 -10.57 29.88
CA GLN A 18 -23.87 -10.69 28.98
C GLN A 18 -23.62 -10.00 27.64
N ARG A 19 -22.95 -8.85 27.65
CA ARG A 19 -22.54 -8.15 26.41
C ARG A 19 -21.54 -8.98 25.58
N ARG A 20 -20.60 -9.63 26.27
CA ARG A 20 -19.62 -10.52 25.62
C ARG A 20 -20.32 -11.74 25.02
N GLU A 21 -21.23 -12.38 25.73
CA GLU A 21 -22.00 -13.50 25.21
C GLU A 21 -22.82 -13.10 23.98
N PHE A 22 -23.50 -11.94 24.06
CA PHE A 22 -24.28 -11.38 22.96
C PHE A 22 -23.43 -11.24 21.68
N PHE A 23 -22.25 -10.62 21.76
CA PHE A 23 -21.39 -10.43 20.61
C PHE A 23 -20.73 -11.73 20.12
N THR A 24 -20.42 -12.64 21.03
CA THR A 24 -19.91 -13.98 20.66
C THR A 24 -20.94 -14.76 19.85
N ASP A 25 -22.19 -14.72 20.24
CA ASP A 25 -23.25 -15.40 19.50
C ASP A 25 -23.53 -14.73 18.16
N LEU A 26 -23.49 -13.39 18.13
CA LEU A 26 -23.66 -12.62 16.90
C LEU A 26 -22.53 -12.91 15.88
N GLU A 27 -21.28 -13.02 16.36
CA GLU A 27 -20.14 -13.43 15.54
C GLU A 27 -20.29 -14.83 14.94
N LYS A 28 -20.78 -15.80 15.73
CA LYS A 28 -21.02 -17.16 15.24
C LYS A 28 -22.01 -17.18 14.09
N ILE A 29 -23.09 -16.41 14.20
CA ILE A 29 -24.12 -16.31 13.16
C ILE A 29 -23.57 -15.62 11.92
N ALA A 30 -22.85 -14.50 12.10
CA ALA A 30 -22.25 -13.78 11.00
C ALA A 30 -21.29 -14.69 10.20
N ARG A 31 -20.33 -15.32 10.88
CA ARG A 31 -19.36 -16.22 10.25
C ARG A 31 -20.00 -17.48 9.65
N GLY A 32 -21.00 -18.03 10.31
CA GLY A 32 -21.71 -19.24 9.85
C GLY A 32 -22.58 -19.03 8.62
N SER A 33 -22.94 -17.79 8.30
CA SER A 33 -23.81 -17.47 7.16
C SER A 33 -23.12 -17.63 5.80
N GLY A 34 -21.80 -17.48 5.73
CA GLY A 34 -21.04 -17.38 4.47
C GLY A 34 -21.28 -16.10 3.66
N LEU A 35 -22.16 -15.20 4.14
CA LEU A 35 -22.52 -13.93 3.50
C LEU A 35 -21.77 -12.73 4.11
N VAL A 36 -21.38 -12.85 5.37
CA VAL A 36 -20.58 -11.85 6.08
C VAL A 36 -19.11 -12.25 5.98
N THR A 37 -18.36 -11.40 5.36
CA THR A 37 -16.91 -11.60 5.12
C THR A 37 -16.07 -11.22 6.33
N HIS A 38 -16.45 -10.13 7.03
CA HIS A 38 -15.82 -9.70 8.28
C HIS A 38 -16.87 -9.27 9.28
N PHE A 39 -16.59 -9.58 10.54
CA PHE A 39 -17.35 -9.13 11.69
C PHE A 39 -16.38 -8.63 12.75
N GLY A 40 -16.65 -7.44 13.29
CA GLY A 40 -15.92 -6.86 14.40
C GLY A 40 -16.84 -6.12 15.34
N HIS A 41 -16.48 -6.06 16.62
CA HIS A 41 -17.20 -5.29 17.62
C HIS A 41 -16.23 -4.74 18.67
N GLY A 42 -16.65 -3.69 19.37
CA GLY A 42 -15.88 -3.11 20.46
C GLY A 42 -16.73 -2.25 21.38
N PRO A 43 -16.23 -1.98 22.60
CA PRO A 43 -16.87 -1.04 23.51
C PRO A 43 -16.64 0.41 23.03
N HIS A 44 -17.50 1.31 23.50
CA HIS A 44 -17.24 2.73 23.44
C HIS A 44 -16.11 3.11 24.41
N HIS A 45 -15.14 3.89 23.93
CA HIS A 45 -14.09 4.47 24.76
C HIS A 45 -14.50 5.89 25.15
N GLN A 46 -14.97 6.06 26.38
CA GLN A 46 -15.46 7.35 26.87
C GLN A 46 -14.35 8.40 26.94
N LEU A 47 -14.66 9.58 26.41
CA LEU A 47 -13.82 10.76 26.50
C LEU A 47 -14.50 11.82 27.38
N PRO A 48 -13.74 12.74 28.02
CA PRO A 48 -14.34 13.79 28.84
C PRO A 48 -15.36 14.68 28.11
N VAL A 49 -15.24 14.80 26.79
CA VAL A 49 -16.17 15.58 25.95
C VAL A 49 -17.53 14.91 25.81
N ASP A 50 -17.63 13.60 26.00
CA ASP A 50 -18.89 12.85 25.85
C ASP A 50 -19.94 13.26 26.87
N ASP A 51 -19.51 13.71 28.06
CA ASP A 51 -20.39 14.21 29.11
C ASP A 51 -21.10 15.53 28.73
N HIS A 52 -20.57 16.23 27.72
CA HIS A 52 -21.09 17.49 27.20
C HIS A 52 -21.71 17.36 25.81
N ALA A 53 -21.70 16.15 25.23
CA ALA A 53 -22.24 15.92 23.90
C ALA A 53 -23.76 16.07 23.88
N ALA A 54 -24.28 16.84 22.93
CA ALA A 54 -25.71 17.04 22.72
C ALA A 54 -26.36 15.83 22.03
N GLY A 55 -26.10 14.63 22.50
CA GLY A 55 -26.60 13.40 21.89
C GLY A 55 -26.60 12.21 22.83
N THR A 56 -27.07 11.07 22.33
CA THR A 56 -27.08 9.81 23.07
C THR A 56 -25.79 9.07 22.80
N THR A 57 -24.96 8.86 23.81
CA THR A 57 -23.74 8.06 23.70
C THR A 57 -24.10 6.58 23.70
N ALA A 58 -23.66 5.88 22.65
CA ALA A 58 -23.70 4.42 22.60
C ALA A 58 -22.61 3.83 23.50
N ASN A 59 -22.76 2.58 23.92
CA ASN A 59 -21.74 1.93 24.75
C ASN A 59 -21.05 0.74 24.05
N ALA A 60 -21.47 0.41 22.83
CA ALA A 60 -20.77 -0.55 21.98
C ALA A 60 -21.07 -0.31 20.48
N VAL A 61 -20.19 -0.81 19.62
CA VAL A 61 -20.34 -0.81 18.17
C VAL A 61 -20.07 -2.20 17.62
N ALA A 62 -20.78 -2.59 16.54
CA ALA A 62 -20.46 -3.76 15.74
C ALA A 62 -20.52 -3.40 14.25
N GLN A 63 -19.68 -4.04 13.47
CA GLN A 63 -19.65 -3.89 12.02
C GLN A 63 -19.64 -5.26 11.34
N PHE A 64 -20.44 -5.37 10.30
CA PHE A 64 -20.48 -6.50 9.39
C PHE A 64 -20.06 -6.02 8.01
N ALA A 65 -19.13 -6.70 7.38
CA ALA A 65 -18.77 -6.44 6.01
C ALA A 65 -19.34 -7.53 5.10
N CYS A 66 -20.05 -7.13 4.05
CA CYS A 66 -20.58 -7.98 3.00
C CYS A 66 -19.98 -7.58 1.65
N ARG A 67 -19.90 -8.50 0.70
CA ARG A 67 -19.36 -8.20 -0.63
C ARG A 67 -20.16 -7.09 -1.32
N ASP A 68 -21.48 -7.16 -1.20
CA ASP A 68 -22.43 -6.25 -1.83
C ASP A 68 -23.74 -6.14 -1.02
N LEU A 69 -24.69 -5.36 -1.54
CA LEU A 69 -25.99 -5.18 -0.91
C LEU A 69 -26.88 -6.43 -0.97
N ASP A 70 -26.67 -7.30 -1.94
CA ASP A 70 -27.47 -8.52 -2.06
C ASP A 70 -27.06 -9.54 -1.00
N ASP A 71 -25.76 -9.67 -0.70
CA ASP A 71 -25.28 -10.46 0.42
C ASP A 71 -25.82 -9.92 1.77
N LEU A 72 -25.80 -8.60 1.95
CA LEU A 72 -26.32 -7.99 3.19
C LEU A 72 -27.83 -8.21 3.34
N ARG A 73 -28.58 -8.08 2.24
CA ARG A 73 -30.03 -8.37 2.22
C ARG A 73 -30.28 -9.82 2.57
N ALA A 74 -29.60 -10.75 1.87
CA ALA A 74 -29.73 -12.18 2.12
C ALA A 74 -29.39 -12.54 3.57
N PHE A 75 -28.33 -11.96 4.15
CA PHE A 75 -27.97 -12.14 5.54
C PHE A 75 -29.06 -11.64 6.50
N SER A 76 -29.58 -10.44 6.26
CA SER A 76 -30.60 -9.82 7.12
C SER A 76 -31.94 -10.57 7.08
N GLU A 77 -32.24 -11.31 6.02
CA GLU A 77 -33.48 -12.09 5.84
C GLU A 77 -33.37 -13.54 6.37
N LEU A 78 -32.18 -13.98 6.83
CA LEU A 78 -32.00 -15.32 7.37
C LEU A 78 -32.87 -15.54 8.63
N PRO A 79 -33.71 -16.61 8.68
CA PRO A 79 -34.59 -16.88 9.83
C PRO A 79 -33.85 -16.91 11.17
N HIS A 80 -32.68 -17.55 11.21
CA HIS A 80 -31.89 -17.66 12.43
C HIS A 80 -31.29 -16.34 12.91
N VAL A 81 -31.10 -15.34 12.03
CA VAL A 81 -30.73 -13.97 12.41
C VAL A 81 -31.87 -13.29 13.16
N HIS A 82 -33.09 -13.41 12.65
CA HIS A 82 -34.30 -12.90 13.31
C HIS A 82 -34.54 -13.57 14.66
N GLU A 83 -34.41 -14.89 14.71
CA GLU A 83 -34.56 -15.67 15.94
C GLU A 83 -33.53 -15.25 16.99
N HIS A 84 -32.29 -15.05 16.58
CA HIS A 84 -31.23 -14.56 17.46
C HIS A 84 -31.55 -13.18 18.03
N ILE A 85 -31.92 -12.23 17.19
CA ILE A 85 -32.28 -10.87 17.63
C ILE A 85 -33.45 -10.91 18.61
N ALA A 86 -34.50 -11.67 18.29
CA ALA A 86 -35.66 -11.82 19.17
C ALA A 86 -35.30 -12.49 20.52
N GLY A 87 -34.50 -13.55 20.48
CA GLY A 87 -34.00 -14.25 21.64
C GLY A 87 -33.20 -13.36 22.59
N TRP A 88 -32.27 -12.55 22.04
CA TRP A 88 -31.49 -11.63 22.87
C TRP A 88 -32.32 -10.46 23.41
N ARG A 89 -33.26 -9.90 22.63
CA ARG A 89 -34.18 -8.85 23.10
C ARG A 89 -35.06 -9.31 24.26
N SER A 90 -35.37 -10.61 24.37
CA SER A 90 -36.09 -11.16 25.49
C SER A 90 -35.24 -11.34 26.77
N ARG A 91 -33.90 -11.38 26.61
CA ARG A 91 -32.95 -11.65 27.71
C ARG A 91 -32.31 -10.38 28.27
N ILE A 92 -32.03 -9.41 27.44
CA ILE A 92 -31.35 -8.16 27.82
C ILE A 92 -32.01 -6.95 27.16
N ALA A 93 -31.99 -5.82 27.87
CA ALA A 93 -32.52 -4.56 27.33
C ALA A 93 -31.40 -3.80 26.57
N TYR A 94 -31.62 -3.52 25.27
CA TYR A 94 -30.77 -2.68 24.47
C TYR A 94 -31.55 -1.97 23.38
N GLU A 95 -31.00 -0.84 22.95
CA GLU A 95 -31.37 -0.11 21.73
C GLU A 95 -30.25 -0.26 20.72
N ALA A 96 -30.58 -0.25 19.44
CA ALA A 96 -29.60 -0.26 18.37
C ALA A 96 -30.03 0.69 17.25
N ALA A 97 -29.10 1.53 16.82
CA ALA A 97 -29.20 2.26 15.57
C ALA A 97 -28.24 1.62 14.54
N TYR A 98 -28.57 1.69 13.26
CA TYR A 98 -27.73 1.11 12.23
C TYR A 98 -27.71 1.98 10.97
N ALA A 99 -26.64 1.78 10.17
CA ALA A 99 -26.51 2.33 8.83
C ALA A 99 -25.82 1.32 7.91
N ASN A 100 -26.27 1.30 6.66
CA ASN A 100 -25.60 0.57 5.58
C ASN A 100 -24.84 1.60 4.73
N HIS A 101 -23.56 1.38 4.51
CA HIS A 101 -22.72 2.32 3.79
C HIS A 101 -21.57 1.60 3.08
N ASP A 102 -20.93 2.26 2.14
CA ASP A 102 -19.68 1.79 1.57
C ASP A 102 -18.57 1.76 2.64
N ASP A 103 -17.53 0.96 2.43
CA ASP A 103 -16.35 0.97 3.31
C ASP A 103 -15.62 2.32 3.20
N LEU A 104 -16.00 3.26 4.07
CA LEU A 104 -15.56 4.66 4.03
C LEU A 104 -14.07 4.84 4.27
N LEU A 105 -13.45 3.94 5.00
CA LEU A 105 -12.03 4.00 5.36
C LEU A 105 -11.18 3.07 4.50
N HIS A 106 -11.82 2.26 3.65
CA HIS A 106 -11.17 1.21 2.87
C HIS A 106 -10.29 0.27 3.72
N VAL A 107 -10.64 0.13 5.02
CA VAL A 107 -9.85 -0.64 5.99
C VAL A 107 -10.15 -2.13 5.89
N ILE A 108 -11.39 -2.48 5.55
CA ILE A 108 -11.83 -3.89 5.47
C ILE A 108 -11.62 -4.43 4.06
N ALA A 109 -11.83 -3.60 3.02
CA ALA A 109 -11.59 -3.98 1.65
C ALA A 109 -10.16 -4.50 1.39
N PRO A 110 -9.09 -3.84 1.90
CA PRO A 110 -7.74 -4.38 1.84
C PRO A 110 -7.55 -5.71 2.58
N ALA A 111 -8.35 -5.98 3.60
CA ALA A 111 -8.26 -7.24 4.36
C ALA A 111 -9.00 -8.41 3.68
N LEU A 112 -9.90 -8.12 2.73
CA LEU A 112 -10.66 -9.12 1.95
C LEU A 112 -10.08 -9.38 0.56
N THR A 113 -9.67 -8.35 -0.12
CA THR A 113 -8.57 -8.48 -1.05
C THR A 113 -7.38 -8.70 -0.12
N LYS A 114 -6.67 -9.81 -0.21
CA LYS A 114 -5.25 -9.84 0.12
C LYS A 114 -4.61 -8.80 -0.80
N GLU A 115 -4.84 -7.50 -0.55
CA GLU A 115 -3.97 -6.50 -1.12
C GLU A 115 -2.60 -6.86 -0.57
N SER A 116 -1.84 -7.34 -1.47
CA SER A 116 -0.46 -7.69 -1.24
C SER A 116 0.21 -6.52 -0.53
N PRO A 117 0.85 -6.73 0.61
CA PRO A 117 1.43 -5.64 1.36
C PRO A 117 2.35 -4.84 0.45
N MET A 118 2.20 -3.52 0.47
CA MET A 118 3.16 -2.63 -0.18
C MET A 118 4.48 -2.75 0.60
N HIS A 119 5.54 -3.17 -0.09
CA HIS A 119 6.88 -3.17 0.49
C HIS A 119 7.49 -1.79 0.29
N HIS A 120 8.24 -1.35 1.29
CA HIS A 120 9.05 -0.15 1.23
C HIS A 120 10.50 -0.50 1.54
N THR A 121 11.44 -0.01 0.73
CA THR A 121 12.88 -0.10 0.99
C THR A 121 13.55 1.26 0.81
N GLU A 122 14.60 1.51 1.58
CA GLU A 122 15.46 2.67 1.44
C GLU A 122 16.92 2.22 1.46
N HIS A 123 17.68 2.65 0.47
CA HIS A 123 19.12 2.39 0.35
C HIS A 123 19.86 3.71 0.20
N THR A 124 21.04 3.79 0.76
CA THR A 124 21.84 5.01 0.73
C THR A 124 23.30 4.71 0.46
N VAL A 125 23.98 5.65 -0.19
CA VAL A 125 25.43 5.62 -0.37
C VAL A 125 26.00 7.04 -0.26
N THR A 126 27.20 7.17 0.28
CA THR A 126 27.94 8.41 0.22
C THR A 126 28.72 8.48 -1.08
N VAL A 127 28.61 9.61 -1.80
CA VAL A 127 29.24 9.91 -3.07
C VAL A 127 30.24 11.05 -2.88
N ASP A 128 31.48 10.86 -3.24
CA ASP A 128 32.54 11.87 -3.16
C ASP A 128 32.49 12.80 -4.38
N ALA A 129 31.32 13.43 -4.57
CA ALA A 129 31.05 14.41 -5.61
C ALA A 129 30.03 15.44 -5.14
N PRO A 130 30.07 16.70 -5.64
CA PRO A 130 29.08 17.72 -5.39
C PRO A 130 27.67 17.27 -5.79
N ALA A 131 26.65 17.66 -5.02
CA ALA A 131 25.26 17.26 -5.28
C ALA A 131 24.73 17.74 -6.65
N ALA A 132 25.32 18.73 -7.26
CA ALA A 132 24.99 19.15 -8.63
C ALA A 132 25.40 18.08 -9.65
N ILE A 133 26.59 17.52 -9.54
CA ILE A 133 27.08 16.46 -10.45
C ILE A 133 26.24 15.18 -10.28
N VAL A 134 25.96 14.77 -9.03
CA VAL A 134 25.09 13.62 -8.77
C VAL A 134 23.69 13.85 -9.36
N TRP A 135 23.17 15.06 -9.24
CA TRP A 135 21.88 15.46 -9.81
C TRP A 135 21.87 15.36 -11.34
N ASP A 136 22.92 15.84 -12.01
CA ASP A 136 23.02 15.77 -13.47
C ASP A 136 23.03 14.33 -13.96
N VAL A 137 23.72 13.42 -13.26
CA VAL A 137 23.68 11.97 -13.55
C VAL A 137 22.27 11.41 -13.36
N LEU A 138 21.56 11.81 -12.31
CA LEU A 138 20.20 11.32 -12.06
C LEU A 138 19.19 11.81 -13.11
N VAL A 139 19.31 13.05 -13.59
CA VAL A 139 18.37 13.61 -14.58
C VAL A 139 18.60 13.05 -15.97
N ASP A 140 19.84 12.71 -16.34
CA ASP A 140 20.19 12.07 -17.63
C ASP A 140 19.68 10.63 -17.71
N VAL A 141 18.36 10.48 -17.88
CA VAL A 141 17.72 9.14 -17.91
C VAL A 141 18.15 8.31 -19.12
N GLU A 142 18.48 8.91 -20.26
CA GLU A 142 19.01 8.19 -21.43
C GLU A 142 20.41 7.66 -21.15
N GLY A 143 21.16 8.35 -20.29
CA GLY A 143 22.46 7.90 -19.80
C GLY A 143 22.41 6.59 -19.01
N TYR A 144 21.27 6.20 -18.50
CA TYR A 144 21.10 4.96 -17.71
C TYR A 144 21.48 3.71 -18.51
N ALA A 145 21.28 3.70 -19.83
CA ALA A 145 21.74 2.59 -20.67
C ALA A 145 23.28 2.42 -20.68
N ARG A 146 24.02 3.45 -20.25
CA ARG A 146 25.50 3.39 -20.16
C ARG A 146 25.99 3.00 -18.78
N ILE A 147 25.23 3.33 -17.73
CA ILE A 147 25.69 3.18 -16.34
C ILE A 147 24.98 2.07 -15.57
N PHE A 148 23.76 1.69 -15.94
CA PHE A 148 23.04 0.62 -15.27
C PHE A 148 23.08 -0.69 -16.07
N PRO A 149 24.00 -1.63 -15.76
CA PRO A 149 23.87 -2.98 -16.27
C PRO A 149 22.71 -3.64 -15.48
N PRO A 150 21.64 -4.10 -16.05
CA PRO A 150 21.45 -4.64 -17.38
C PRO A 150 20.53 -3.79 -18.30
N THR A 151 20.53 -2.48 -18.18
CA THR A 151 19.70 -1.61 -19.04
C THR A 151 20.26 -1.57 -20.46
N GLU A 152 19.49 -2.04 -21.43
CA GLU A 152 19.89 -2.10 -22.85
C GLU A 152 19.59 -0.79 -23.59
N ASP A 153 18.41 -0.20 -23.30
CA ASP A 153 17.93 1.00 -23.99
C ASP A 153 17.02 1.82 -23.09
N VAL A 154 17.11 3.14 -23.23
CA VAL A 154 16.17 4.09 -22.62
C VAL A 154 15.73 5.10 -23.65
N LYS A 155 14.42 5.25 -23.79
CA LYS A 155 13.83 6.21 -24.74
C LYS A 155 12.88 7.15 -24.04
N ILE A 156 13.17 8.44 -24.11
CA ILE A 156 12.25 9.50 -23.65
C ILE A 156 11.05 9.53 -24.60
N LEU A 157 9.84 9.43 -24.02
CA LEU A 157 8.56 9.54 -24.72
C LEU A 157 7.95 10.93 -24.57
N GLU A 158 8.17 11.55 -23.42
CA GLU A 158 7.72 12.90 -23.08
C GLU A 158 8.70 13.52 -22.09
N GLU A 159 8.99 14.80 -22.26
CA GLU A 159 9.90 15.55 -21.39
C GLU A 159 9.45 16.99 -21.19
N SER A 160 9.61 17.45 -19.95
CA SER A 160 9.45 18.83 -19.53
C SER A 160 10.45 19.15 -18.40
N PRO A 161 10.60 20.41 -17.97
CA PRO A 161 11.43 20.71 -16.81
C PRO A 161 10.97 20.05 -15.50
N GLU A 162 9.71 19.65 -15.41
CA GLU A 162 9.08 19.14 -14.21
C GLU A 162 8.84 17.63 -14.23
N HIS A 163 8.92 16.99 -15.41
CA HIS A 163 8.76 15.55 -15.53
C HIS A 163 9.35 14.95 -16.81
N GLN A 164 9.63 13.66 -16.75
CA GLN A 164 10.01 12.82 -17.89
C GLN A 164 9.12 11.57 -17.88
N ILE A 165 8.72 11.12 -19.08
CA ILE A 165 8.14 9.80 -19.29
C ILE A 165 9.11 9.05 -20.19
N ALA A 166 9.65 7.95 -19.71
CA ALA A 166 10.65 7.17 -20.43
C ALA A 166 10.27 5.69 -20.49
N ARG A 167 10.57 5.05 -21.61
CA ARG A 167 10.55 3.60 -21.76
C ARG A 167 11.94 3.07 -21.48
N LEU A 168 12.03 2.13 -20.56
CA LEU A 168 13.25 1.41 -20.24
C LEU A 168 13.13 -0.01 -20.80
N THR A 169 14.21 -0.50 -21.41
CA THR A 169 14.35 -1.88 -21.88
C THR A 169 15.54 -2.49 -21.16
N VAL A 170 15.29 -3.62 -20.49
CA VAL A 170 16.24 -4.23 -19.56
C VAL A 170 16.30 -5.73 -19.80
N ASP A 171 17.50 -6.31 -19.81
CA ASP A 171 17.69 -7.76 -19.76
C ASP A 171 17.52 -8.26 -18.31
N VAL A 172 16.49 -9.03 -18.07
CA VAL A 172 16.21 -9.66 -16.78
C VAL A 172 16.51 -11.17 -16.88
N ASN A 173 17.73 -11.56 -16.57
CA ASN A 173 18.20 -12.95 -16.63
C ASN A 173 18.04 -13.62 -18.00
N GLY A 174 18.33 -12.90 -19.08
CA GLY A 174 18.23 -13.38 -20.47
C GLY A 174 16.84 -13.20 -21.10
N GLU A 175 15.89 -12.62 -20.38
CA GLU A 175 14.60 -12.20 -20.93
C GLU A 175 14.54 -10.67 -21.01
N VAL A 176 14.42 -10.12 -22.22
CA VAL A 176 14.28 -8.67 -22.41
C VAL A 176 12.88 -8.24 -21.98
N GLN A 177 12.83 -7.35 -21.03
CA GLN A 177 11.59 -6.76 -20.52
C GLN A 177 11.58 -5.25 -20.75
N SER A 178 10.39 -4.68 -20.84
CA SER A 178 10.24 -3.24 -21.04
C SER A 178 9.09 -2.71 -20.20
N TRP A 179 9.26 -1.51 -19.67
CA TRP A 179 8.21 -0.77 -18.96
C TRP A 179 8.29 0.73 -19.25
N ILE A 180 7.23 1.44 -18.94
CA ILE A 180 7.19 2.90 -19.01
C ILE A 180 7.17 3.45 -17.59
N SER A 181 8.09 4.38 -17.31
CA SER A 181 8.15 5.12 -16.05
C SER A 181 7.86 6.59 -16.26
N ARG A 182 7.09 7.18 -15.37
CA ARG A 182 7.00 8.62 -15.15
C ARG A 182 7.97 8.99 -14.04
N ARG A 183 8.68 10.09 -14.22
CA ARG A 183 9.61 10.69 -13.27
C ARG A 183 9.21 12.15 -13.08
N ASP A 184 8.80 12.53 -11.90
CA ASP A 184 8.49 13.90 -11.51
C ASP A 184 9.72 14.53 -10.88
N ILE A 185 10.18 15.67 -11.41
CA ILE A 185 11.49 16.26 -11.16
C ILE A 185 11.35 17.52 -10.31
N ASP A 186 11.87 17.50 -9.10
CA ASP A 186 12.04 18.67 -8.24
C ASP A 186 13.53 19.07 -8.19
N ALA A 187 13.93 19.91 -9.12
CA ALA A 187 15.31 20.37 -9.21
C ALA A 187 15.75 21.20 -8.00
N GLY A 188 14.84 21.93 -7.37
CA GLY A 188 15.12 22.74 -6.19
C GLY A 188 15.50 21.91 -4.97
N ARG A 189 14.86 20.76 -4.81
CA ARG A 189 15.11 19.80 -3.72
C ARG A 189 16.06 18.68 -4.13
N ARG A 190 16.38 18.56 -5.41
CA ARG A 190 17.12 17.44 -6.02
C ARG A 190 16.46 16.09 -5.70
N VAL A 191 15.15 16.02 -5.95
CA VAL A 191 14.35 14.82 -5.79
C VAL A 191 13.71 14.44 -7.12
N ILE A 192 13.76 13.18 -7.47
CA ILE A 192 13.02 12.61 -8.59
C ILE A 192 12.10 11.54 -8.03
N ALA A 193 10.80 11.82 -7.96
CA ALA A 193 9.81 10.81 -7.66
C ALA A 193 9.48 10.03 -8.94
N TYR A 194 9.48 8.71 -8.89
CA TYR A 194 9.20 7.89 -10.07
C TYR A 194 8.12 6.86 -9.81
N ARG A 195 7.42 6.49 -10.89
CA ARG A 195 6.42 5.43 -10.88
C ARG A 195 6.34 4.76 -12.24
N GLN A 196 6.29 3.43 -12.27
CA GLN A 196 5.97 2.70 -13.48
C GLN A 196 4.51 2.95 -13.88
N LEU A 197 4.27 3.37 -15.11
CA LEU A 197 2.94 3.53 -15.73
C LEU A 197 2.51 2.23 -16.41
N GLU A 198 3.46 1.56 -17.05
CA GLU A 198 3.31 0.19 -17.54
C GLU A 198 4.29 -0.67 -16.72
N ASN A 199 3.74 -1.57 -15.91
CA ASN A 199 4.55 -2.38 -15.01
C ASN A 199 5.17 -3.58 -15.74
N ALA A 200 6.34 -4.01 -15.28
CA ALA A 200 6.92 -5.30 -15.66
C ALA A 200 5.97 -6.48 -15.34
N PRO A 201 6.09 -7.63 -16.01
CA PRO A 201 5.09 -8.72 -15.92
C PRO A 201 4.76 -9.20 -14.50
N MET A 202 5.74 -9.28 -13.61
CA MET A 202 5.53 -9.72 -12.23
C MET A 202 5.09 -8.59 -11.29
N MET A 203 5.20 -7.34 -11.73
CA MET A 203 5.02 -6.16 -10.89
C MET A 203 3.57 -5.67 -10.91
N GLY A 204 2.95 -5.52 -9.74
CA GLY A 204 1.65 -4.87 -9.56
C GLY A 204 1.77 -3.38 -9.35
N TYR A 205 2.83 -2.97 -8.67
CA TYR A 205 3.21 -1.58 -8.46
C TYR A 205 4.71 -1.45 -8.29
N MET A 206 5.29 -0.38 -8.81
CA MET A 206 6.67 0.03 -8.57
C MET A 206 6.77 1.56 -8.66
N GLY A 207 7.27 2.17 -7.61
CA GLY A 207 7.58 3.59 -7.52
C GLY A 207 8.61 3.85 -6.45
N GLY A 208 8.94 5.11 -6.20
CA GLY A 208 9.90 5.51 -5.20
C GLY A 208 10.51 6.87 -5.49
N GLU A 209 11.66 7.14 -4.90
CA GLU A 209 12.35 8.41 -5.07
C GLU A 209 13.86 8.23 -5.15
N TRP A 210 14.49 9.04 -5.97
CA TRP A 210 15.90 9.38 -5.93
C TRP A 210 16.08 10.73 -5.23
N ARG A 211 17.06 10.83 -4.33
CA ARG A 211 17.39 12.08 -3.65
C ARG A 211 18.89 12.28 -3.62
N ALA A 212 19.37 13.44 -4.10
CA ALA A 212 20.77 13.85 -3.98
C ALA A 212 20.90 14.92 -2.89
N LEU A 213 21.22 14.49 -1.67
CA LEU A 213 21.27 15.33 -0.48
C LEU A 213 22.70 15.81 -0.21
N PRO A 214 23.01 17.11 -0.33
CA PRO A 214 24.36 17.60 -0.06
C PRO A 214 24.72 17.41 1.42
N ILE A 215 25.88 16.80 1.70
CA ILE A 215 26.48 16.75 3.03
C ILE A 215 27.38 17.98 3.20
N ASP A 216 28.23 18.24 2.18
CA ASP A 216 29.08 19.42 2.07
C ASP A 216 29.30 19.79 0.60
N GLU A 217 30.30 20.65 0.31
CA GLU A 217 30.59 21.12 -1.05
C GLU A 217 31.11 20.01 -2.00
N HIS A 218 31.63 18.92 -1.47
CA HIS A 218 32.28 17.85 -2.21
C HIS A 218 31.64 16.47 -2.00
N THR A 219 30.68 16.38 -1.11
CA THR A 219 30.12 15.09 -0.68
C THR A 219 28.60 15.12 -0.69
N THR A 220 28.01 14.08 -1.23
CA THR A 220 26.56 13.92 -1.35
C THR A 220 26.10 12.61 -0.74
N GLN A 221 25.02 12.62 0.00
CA GLN A 221 24.28 11.40 0.31
C GLN A 221 23.27 11.14 -0.80
N LEU A 222 23.46 10.06 -1.52
CA LEU A 222 22.51 9.56 -2.51
C LEU A 222 21.58 8.57 -1.84
N VAL A 223 20.27 8.78 -2.00
CA VAL A 223 19.21 7.93 -1.46
C VAL A 223 18.34 7.41 -2.58
N LEU A 224 18.02 6.14 -2.55
CA LEU A 224 17.06 5.47 -3.43
C LEU A 224 16.01 4.76 -2.58
N THR A 225 14.75 5.09 -2.78
CA THR A 225 13.63 4.36 -2.18
C THR A 225 12.84 3.60 -3.22
N HIS A 226 12.21 2.49 -2.81
CA HIS A 226 11.26 1.76 -3.62
C HIS A 226 10.02 1.45 -2.80
N ASP A 227 8.85 1.71 -3.40
CA ASP A 227 7.57 1.20 -2.98
C ASP A 227 7.10 0.21 -4.05
N PHE A 228 6.85 -1.05 -3.67
CA PHE A 228 6.52 -2.07 -4.64
C PHE A 228 5.64 -3.18 -4.08
N LYS A 229 4.92 -3.84 -4.98
CA LYS A 229 4.21 -5.10 -4.69
C LYS A 229 4.14 -5.97 -5.93
N PRO A 230 4.03 -7.31 -5.77
CA PRO A 230 3.75 -8.21 -6.87
C PRO A 230 2.41 -7.91 -7.53
N ARG A 231 2.24 -8.38 -8.76
CA ARG A 231 0.95 -8.41 -9.44
C ARG A 231 0.02 -9.39 -8.73
N GLU A 232 -1.26 -9.06 -8.69
CA GLU A 232 -2.26 -10.00 -8.19
C GLU A 232 -2.30 -11.25 -9.07
N PRO A 233 -2.39 -12.45 -8.47
CA PRO A 233 -2.44 -13.69 -9.24
C PRO A 233 -3.68 -13.77 -10.13
N GLU A 234 -3.48 -14.18 -11.37
CA GLU A 234 -4.55 -14.63 -12.26
C GLU A 234 -4.52 -16.16 -12.29
N ASP A 235 -5.65 -16.82 -12.07
CA ASP A 235 -5.75 -18.29 -11.94
C ASP A 235 -4.76 -18.89 -10.90
N GLY A 236 -4.47 -18.14 -9.84
CA GLY A 236 -3.57 -18.55 -8.77
C GLY A 236 -2.07 -18.33 -9.04
N LEU A 237 -1.71 -17.76 -10.20
CA LEU A 237 -0.33 -17.55 -10.60
C LEU A 237 -0.05 -16.08 -10.98
N VAL A 238 1.10 -15.57 -10.56
CA VAL A 238 1.67 -14.29 -10.99
C VAL A 238 2.41 -14.51 -12.31
N ALA A 239 2.13 -13.70 -13.31
CA ALA A 239 2.68 -13.81 -14.67
C ALA A 239 2.54 -15.23 -15.27
N GLY A 240 1.53 -16.00 -14.84
CA GLY A 240 1.28 -17.36 -15.31
C GLY A 240 2.33 -18.42 -14.91
N LYS A 241 3.25 -18.08 -13.99
CA LYS A 241 4.41 -18.95 -13.67
C LYS A 241 4.63 -19.19 -12.17
N PHE A 242 4.37 -18.21 -11.30
CA PHE A 242 4.80 -18.22 -9.91
C PHE A 242 3.62 -18.10 -8.95
N THR A 243 3.69 -18.73 -7.77
CA THR A 243 2.76 -18.38 -6.69
C THR A 243 3.02 -16.93 -6.24
N TYR A 244 2.06 -16.33 -5.53
CA TYR A 244 2.25 -14.97 -4.99
C TYR A 244 3.49 -14.87 -4.12
N GLU A 245 3.68 -15.81 -3.21
CA GLU A 245 4.81 -15.87 -2.28
C GLU A 245 6.16 -16.00 -3.02
N GLN A 246 6.21 -16.83 -4.07
CA GLN A 246 7.41 -16.95 -4.90
C GLN A 246 7.75 -15.65 -5.63
N ALA A 247 6.72 -15.01 -6.22
CA ALA A 247 6.88 -13.72 -6.90
C ALA A 247 7.34 -12.62 -5.92
N ASP A 248 6.76 -12.58 -4.73
CA ASP A 248 7.10 -11.62 -3.67
C ASP A 248 8.56 -11.74 -3.22
N GLU A 249 9.03 -12.95 -2.92
CA GLU A 249 10.43 -13.20 -2.55
C GLU A 249 11.40 -12.87 -3.68
N MET A 250 11.06 -13.23 -4.93
CA MET A 250 11.90 -12.93 -6.10
C MET A 250 12.00 -11.43 -6.34
N ILE A 251 10.90 -10.69 -6.21
CA ILE A 251 10.89 -9.23 -6.41
C ILE A 251 11.69 -8.55 -5.30
N LYS A 252 11.50 -8.92 -4.03
CA LYS A 252 12.28 -8.38 -2.91
C LYS A 252 13.78 -8.57 -3.12
N ALA A 253 14.19 -9.78 -3.48
CA ALA A 253 15.60 -10.08 -3.73
C ALA A 253 16.15 -9.31 -4.96
N ALA A 254 15.34 -9.09 -5.97
CA ALA A 254 15.73 -8.31 -7.15
C ALA A 254 15.85 -6.82 -6.81
N VAL A 255 14.89 -6.24 -6.09
CA VAL A 255 14.92 -4.83 -5.67
C VAL A 255 16.14 -4.56 -4.80
N GLU A 256 16.41 -5.41 -3.79
CA GLU A 256 17.58 -5.27 -2.92
C GLU A 256 18.89 -5.26 -3.72
N ARG A 257 19.08 -6.25 -4.57
CA ARG A 257 20.29 -6.39 -5.39
C ARG A 257 20.46 -5.22 -6.38
N ASN A 258 19.37 -4.84 -7.06
CA ASN A 258 19.42 -3.80 -8.07
C ASN A 258 19.61 -2.41 -7.42
N SER A 259 18.99 -2.13 -6.28
CA SER A 259 19.18 -0.87 -5.54
C SER A 259 20.66 -0.63 -5.21
N VAL A 260 21.36 -1.66 -4.73
CA VAL A 260 22.79 -1.56 -4.42
C VAL A 260 23.62 -1.32 -5.69
N ALA A 261 23.29 -2.03 -6.77
CA ALA A 261 24.00 -1.87 -8.05
C ALA A 261 23.77 -0.48 -8.67
N ASP A 262 22.53 0.00 -8.65
CA ASP A 262 22.15 1.29 -9.24
C ASP A 262 22.77 2.46 -8.45
N LEU A 263 22.74 2.41 -7.10
CA LEU A 263 23.44 3.39 -6.27
C LEU A 263 24.94 3.41 -6.55
N GLY A 264 25.57 2.23 -6.70
CA GLY A 264 26.97 2.12 -7.04
C GLY A 264 27.29 2.72 -8.41
N ALA A 265 26.47 2.46 -9.40
CA ALA A 265 26.64 2.97 -10.77
C ALA A 265 26.54 4.51 -10.85
N VAL A 266 25.55 5.10 -10.16
CA VAL A 266 25.44 6.58 -10.06
C VAL A 266 26.64 7.16 -9.32
N LYS A 267 27.08 6.52 -8.22
CA LYS A 267 28.26 6.93 -7.46
C LYS A 267 29.50 6.97 -8.35
N ASP A 268 29.79 5.86 -9.03
CA ASP A 268 31.00 5.71 -9.85
C ASP A 268 31.04 6.75 -10.98
N GLU A 269 29.91 6.98 -11.66
CA GLU A 269 29.84 7.97 -12.74
C GLU A 269 29.96 9.40 -12.19
N ALA A 270 29.30 9.73 -11.08
CA ALA A 270 29.38 11.07 -10.50
C ALA A 270 30.79 11.39 -9.98
N GLU A 271 31.47 10.45 -9.34
CA GLU A 271 32.84 10.62 -8.86
C GLU A 271 33.84 10.76 -9.98
N LYS A 272 33.68 10.00 -11.09
CA LYS A 272 34.46 10.14 -12.30
C LYS A 272 34.32 11.54 -12.90
N LEU A 273 33.06 12.03 -13.07
CA LEU A 273 32.79 13.37 -13.62
C LEU A 273 33.36 14.48 -12.72
N ALA A 274 33.27 14.32 -11.39
CA ALA A 274 33.88 15.27 -10.45
C ALA A 274 35.42 15.33 -10.58
N GLY A 275 36.08 14.18 -10.81
CA GLY A 275 37.51 14.09 -11.02
C GLY A 275 37.97 14.71 -12.35
N GLU A 276 37.20 14.55 -13.42
CA GLU A 276 37.47 15.14 -14.72
C GLU A 276 37.34 16.67 -14.68
N GLY A 277 36.31 17.22 -14.00
CA GLY A 277 36.12 18.66 -13.86
C GLY A 277 37.15 19.37 -12.93
N ALA A 278 37.85 18.62 -12.07
CA ALA A 278 38.93 19.16 -11.24
C ALA A 278 40.30 19.21 -11.95
N ALA A 279 40.40 18.59 -13.12
CA ALA A 279 41.64 18.51 -13.89
C ALA A 279 41.73 19.59 -15.00
N GLU A 280 40.67 20.35 -15.26
CA GLU A 280 40.61 21.51 -16.15
C GLU A 280 40.79 22.83 -15.36
#